data_e8dbe0bb7af2f19f659ff5854d36f366
#
_entry.id   e8dbe0bb7af2f19f659ff5854d36f366
#
_cell.length_a   1.000
_cell.length_b   1.000
_cell.length_c   1.000
_cell.angle_alpha   90.00
_cell.angle_beta   90.00
_cell.angle_gamma   90.00
#
_symmetry.space_group_name_H-M   'P 1'
#
loop_
_entity.id
_entity.type
_entity.pdbx_description
1 polymer ?
#
loop_
_entity_poly.entity_id
_entity_poly.type
_entity_poly.pdbx_seq_one_letter_code
_entity_poly.pdbx_strand_id
1 'polypeptide(L)'
;MAHRKARIAAGLIGSIAIVVGTAGIGAAQSPAASAPAASGASATCQAVPVGIVTRCENFYTDYWPAVNAKLDSLYQEALATNGGQIVIWDWYELDPAVIQAFTTRFPGLKIKTQGFQQNLSSAIITAQQTGTENSDYLSGSLTSATPLYDAGLFEKIDWQQYGLPAEFFTVGPSELLPDSINSWLINYNTTKVTSVPSTYDDYLAADWKGKLAMAGYNGQFFTGYGMVNGTDKMQKLITDLKATNLTLTDDPDTLLSTGDKPVMFGGQLYNPSPDLAVQPIKDGGVWIQFGGVNSEAKNKAGATLYAIWNAYDPDWITKRLTDTNLSSSVPFPGLPSTMLDQAAGLMKVNADAMYAGAATGQWETTANRDQWNQLIADADTVMYK
;
A
#
# COMPACT_ATOMS: atom_id res chain seq x y z
N MET A 1 28.73 12.83 3.67
CA MET A 1 28.91 13.01 5.13
C MET A 1 28.20 14.26 5.57
N ALA A 2 27.01 14.17 6.14
CA ALA A 2 26.39 15.25 6.92
C ALA A 2 25.34 14.62 7.84
N HIS A 3 25.74 14.41 9.09
CA HIS A 3 24.85 14.01 10.18
C HIS A 3 23.83 15.11 10.45
N ARG A 4 22.54 14.88 10.23
CA ARG A 4 21.49 15.72 10.78
C ARG A 4 21.17 15.27 12.20
N LYS A 5 21.68 16.03 13.16
CA LYS A 5 21.31 15.90 14.58
C LYS A 5 19.90 16.45 14.78
N ALA A 6 19.01 15.63 15.28
CA ALA A 6 17.71 16.07 15.79
C ALA A 6 17.92 16.97 17.03
N ARG A 7 17.36 18.16 17.02
CA ARG A 7 17.25 19.05 18.18
C ARG A 7 15.87 18.91 18.78
N ILE A 8 15.80 18.38 19.97
CA ILE A 8 14.63 18.45 20.85
C ILE A 8 14.56 19.88 21.38
N ALA A 9 13.47 20.57 21.13
CA ALA A 9 13.14 21.83 21.78
C ALA A 9 11.90 21.62 22.63
N ALA A 10 12.08 21.69 23.97
CA ALA A 10 11.01 21.82 24.93
C ALA A 10 10.54 23.28 24.96
N GLY A 11 9.24 23.52 24.91
CA GLY A 11 8.66 24.86 24.95
C GLY A 11 7.27 24.90 25.60
N LEU A 12 7.29 25.29 26.81
CA LEU A 12 6.38 26.11 27.65
C LEU A 12 4.86 26.08 27.40
N ILE A 13 4.23 25.80 28.52
CA ILE A 13 2.81 25.95 28.87
C ILE A 13 2.47 27.46 28.95
N GLY A 14 1.44 27.86 28.21
CA GLY A 14 0.80 29.17 28.34
C GLY A 14 -0.71 29.00 28.46
N SER A 15 -1.22 29.25 29.67
CA SER A 15 -2.65 29.31 29.98
C SER A 15 -3.25 30.61 29.45
N ILE A 16 -4.37 30.59 28.75
CA ILE A 16 -5.21 31.75 28.46
C ILE A 16 -6.68 31.42 28.71
N ALA A 17 -7.32 32.39 29.35
CA ALA A 17 -8.61 32.36 29.96
C ALA A 17 -9.81 32.34 28.99
N ILE A 18 -10.90 31.78 29.48
CA ILE A 18 -12.23 31.64 28.87
C ILE A 18 -12.92 33.02 28.93
N VAL A 19 -13.50 33.45 27.82
CA VAL A 19 -14.58 34.44 27.78
C VAL A 19 -15.83 33.78 27.21
N VAL A 20 -16.84 33.66 28.03
CA VAL A 20 -18.19 33.19 27.68
C VAL A 20 -18.97 34.36 27.09
N GLY A 21 -19.40 34.23 25.84
CA GLY A 21 -20.35 35.13 25.20
C GLY A 21 -21.54 34.36 24.71
N THR A 22 -22.68 34.48 25.38
CA THR A 22 -23.97 33.96 24.92
C THR A 22 -24.62 34.94 23.96
N ALA A 23 -24.89 34.53 22.74
CA ALA A 23 -25.85 35.19 21.87
C ALA A 23 -26.72 34.13 21.18
N GLY A 24 -27.97 34.05 21.57
CA GLY A 24 -28.97 33.23 20.90
C GLY A 24 -29.39 33.87 19.59
N ILE A 25 -29.50 33.07 18.54
CA ILE A 25 -30.22 33.45 17.30
C ILE A 25 -31.06 32.26 16.85
N GLY A 26 -32.29 32.58 16.51
CA GLY A 26 -33.39 31.67 16.23
C GLY A 26 -33.17 30.76 15.03
N ALA A 27 -33.76 29.59 15.15
CA ALA A 27 -33.85 28.57 14.10
C ALA A 27 -34.84 29.03 13.02
N ALA A 28 -34.34 29.24 11.80
CA ALA A 28 -35.15 29.18 10.58
C ALA A 28 -35.07 27.76 10.03
N GLN A 29 -36.16 27.01 10.14
CA GLN A 29 -36.32 25.74 9.49
C GLN A 29 -36.50 25.97 7.96
N SER A 30 -35.52 25.58 7.18
CA SER A 30 -35.65 25.39 5.74
C SER A 30 -36.37 24.05 5.46
N PRO A 31 -37.32 23.99 4.51
CA PRO A 31 -37.99 22.75 4.19
C PRO A 31 -36.99 21.75 3.58
N ALA A 32 -36.98 20.54 4.14
CA ALA A 32 -36.25 19.42 3.62
C ALA A 32 -36.67 19.16 2.15
N ALA A 33 -35.76 19.39 1.22
CA ALA A 33 -35.92 18.91 -0.15
C ALA A 33 -35.84 17.38 -0.07
N SER A 34 -36.98 16.75 -0.39
CA SER A 34 -37.05 15.31 -0.56
C SER A 34 -36.09 14.91 -1.68
N ALA A 35 -34.99 14.24 -1.34
CA ALA A 35 -34.13 13.62 -2.31
C ALA A 35 -34.98 12.62 -3.13
N PRO A 36 -34.88 12.59 -4.45
CA PRO A 36 -35.56 11.57 -5.26
C PRO A 36 -35.01 10.21 -4.81
N ALA A 37 -35.93 9.33 -4.42
CA ALA A 37 -35.59 7.92 -4.20
C ALA A 37 -35.04 7.38 -5.53
N ALA A 38 -33.74 7.12 -5.55
CA ALA A 38 -33.12 6.41 -6.64
C ALA A 38 -33.66 4.97 -6.65
N SER A 39 -34.70 4.71 -7.40
CA SER A 39 -35.07 3.38 -7.86
C SER A 39 -34.08 2.97 -8.96
N GLY A 40 -32.83 2.76 -8.57
CA GLY A 40 -31.84 2.25 -9.50
C GLY A 40 -31.80 0.73 -9.42
N ALA A 41 -31.96 0.06 -10.54
CA ALA A 41 -31.40 -1.27 -10.69
C ALA A 41 -29.93 -1.20 -10.14
N SER A 42 -29.59 -2.12 -9.23
CA SER A 42 -28.23 -2.20 -8.70
C SER A 42 -27.28 -2.25 -9.89
N ALA A 43 -26.39 -1.26 -10.00
CA ALA A 43 -25.39 -1.28 -11.05
C ALA A 43 -24.64 -2.61 -10.97
N THR A 44 -24.41 -3.24 -12.10
CA THR A 44 -23.61 -4.47 -12.17
C THR A 44 -22.24 -4.09 -12.67
N CYS A 45 -21.21 -4.49 -11.95
CA CYS A 45 -19.84 -4.29 -12.37
C CYS A 45 -19.59 -4.97 -13.72
N GLN A 46 -19.11 -4.22 -14.70
CA GLN A 46 -18.60 -4.77 -15.96
C GLN A 46 -17.22 -5.39 -15.72
N ALA A 47 -17.25 -6.57 -15.14
CA ALA A 47 -16.07 -7.23 -14.62
C ALA A 47 -15.16 -7.75 -15.72
N VAL A 48 -13.91 -7.33 -15.72
CA VAL A 48 -12.85 -7.87 -16.57
C VAL A 48 -11.86 -8.62 -15.67
N PRO A 49 -11.80 -9.95 -15.75
CA PRO A 49 -10.85 -10.73 -14.98
C PRO A 49 -9.40 -10.43 -15.39
N VAL A 50 -8.53 -10.23 -14.41
CA VAL A 50 -7.09 -10.14 -14.60
C VAL A 50 -6.44 -11.08 -13.59
N GLY A 51 -6.29 -12.33 -13.97
CA GLY A 51 -5.88 -13.39 -13.05
C GLY A 51 -6.91 -13.58 -11.94
N ILE A 52 -6.50 -13.41 -10.69
CA ILE A 52 -7.39 -13.48 -9.51
C ILE A 52 -8.07 -12.15 -9.16
N VAL A 53 -7.76 -11.11 -9.90
CA VAL A 53 -8.24 -9.75 -9.67
C VAL A 53 -9.28 -9.38 -10.71
N THR A 54 -10.31 -8.69 -10.29
CA THR A 54 -11.37 -8.20 -11.17
C THR A 54 -11.32 -6.68 -11.25
N ARG A 55 -11.28 -6.13 -12.47
CA ARG A 55 -11.49 -4.70 -12.73
C ARG A 55 -12.96 -4.46 -13.02
N CYS A 56 -13.48 -3.34 -12.53
CA CYS A 56 -14.83 -2.87 -12.81
C CYS A 56 -14.74 -1.69 -13.78
N GLU A 57 -14.96 -1.93 -15.06
CA GLU A 57 -14.75 -0.92 -16.11
C GLU A 57 -15.71 0.26 -15.99
N ASN A 58 -16.89 0.07 -15.39
CA ASN A 58 -17.88 1.11 -15.13
C ASN A 58 -17.84 1.68 -13.69
N PHE A 59 -16.75 1.46 -12.95
CA PHE A 59 -16.68 1.88 -11.54
C PHE A 59 -16.91 3.38 -11.37
N TYR A 60 -16.20 4.22 -12.11
CA TYR A 60 -16.31 5.68 -11.97
C TYR A 60 -17.57 6.28 -12.53
N THR A 61 -18.23 5.62 -13.49
CA THR A 61 -19.49 6.10 -14.04
C THR A 61 -20.70 5.70 -13.20
N ASP A 62 -20.71 4.47 -12.70
CA ASP A 62 -21.93 3.89 -12.14
C ASP A 62 -21.88 3.77 -10.60
N TYR A 63 -20.70 3.55 -10.02
CA TYR A 63 -20.53 3.35 -8.57
C TYR A 63 -20.00 4.58 -7.85
N TRP A 64 -18.95 5.21 -8.39
CA TRP A 64 -18.26 6.31 -7.72
C TRP A 64 -19.19 7.47 -7.29
N PRO A 65 -20.22 7.91 -8.03
CA PRO A 65 -21.11 8.96 -7.57
C PRO A 65 -21.77 8.64 -6.21
N ALA A 66 -22.18 7.39 -6.01
CA ALA A 66 -22.77 6.93 -4.75
C ALA A 66 -21.71 6.82 -3.64
N VAL A 67 -20.52 6.30 -3.95
CA VAL A 67 -19.37 6.25 -3.03
C VAL A 67 -19.02 7.66 -2.58
N ASN A 68 -18.83 8.59 -3.52
CA ASN A 68 -18.47 9.98 -3.22
C ASN A 68 -19.49 10.69 -2.32
N ALA A 69 -20.78 10.44 -2.53
CA ALA A 69 -21.84 10.97 -1.65
C ALA A 69 -21.72 10.44 -0.21
N LYS A 70 -21.22 9.21 -0.01
CA LYS A 70 -20.94 8.66 1.32
C LYS A 70 -19.68 9.27 1.95
N LEU A 71 -18.67 9.63 1.13
CA LEU A 71 -17.51 10.35 1.63
C LEU A 71 -17.88 11.69 2.26
N ASP A 72 -18.83 12.42 1.73
CA ASP A 72 -19.30 13.69 2.29
C ASP A 72 -19.91 13.49 3.69
N SER A 73 -20.67 12.41 3.90
CA SER A 73 -21.21 12.07 5.22
C SER A 73 -20.10 11.68 6.22
N LEU A 74 -19.17 10.81 5.79
CA LEU A 74 -18.02 10.42 6.60
C LEU A 74 -17.15 11.63 6.98
N TYR A 75 -16.97 12.57 6.07
CA TYR A 75 -16.22 13.78 6.30
C TYR A 75 -16.82 14.64 7.43
N GLN A 76 -18.15 14.85 7.42
CA GLN A 76 -18.82 15.61 8.48
C GLN A 76 -18.68 14.92 9.86
N GLU A 77 -18.81 13.59 9.89
CA GLU A 77 -18.63 12.81 11.10
C GLU A 77 -17.17 12.85 11.59
N ALA A 78 -16.21 12.72 10.68
CA ALA A 78 -14.79 12.78 10.98
C ALA A 78 -14.37 14.12 11.56
N LEU A 79 -14.91 15.24 11.03
CA LEU A 79 -14.67 16.59 11.59
C LEU A 79 -15.18 16.74 13.01
N ALA A 80 -16.34 16.15 13.31
CA ALA A 80 -16.97 16.23 14.64
C ALA A 80 -16.26 15.33 15.67
N THR A 81 -15.43 14.39 15.20
CA THR A 81 -14.80 13.37 16.03
C THR A 81 -13.33 13.69 16.26
N ASN A 82 -12.85 13.54 17.51
CA ASN A 82 -11.44 13.71 17.90
C ASN A 82 -10.78 15.02 17.39
N GLY A 83 -11.56 16.10 17.29
CA GLY A 83 -11.08 17.40 16.77
C GLY A 83 -10.62 17.34 15.30
N GLY A 84 -11.17 16.41 14.53
CA GLY A 84 -10.83 16.18 13.11
C GLY A 84 -9.48 15.50 12.92
N GLN A 85 -8.86 14.97 13.97
CA GLN A 85 -7.58 14.28 13.85
C GLN A 85 -7.78 12.80 13.50
N ILE A 86 -6.97 12.31 12.55
CA ILE A 86 -6.84 10.92 12.15
C ILE A 86 -5.39 10.51 12.37
N VAL A 87 -5.18 9.41 13.08
CA VAL A 87 -3.84 8.84 13.33
C VAL A 87 -3.63 7.68 12.37
N ILE A 88 -2.60 7.78 11.53
CA ILE A 88 -2.25 6.78 10.52
C ILE A 88 -0.89 6.20 10.86
N TRP A 89 -0.86 4.88 11.05
CA TRP A 89 0.39 4.13 11.18
C TRP A 89 0.56 3.26 9.94
N ASP A 90 1.75 3.35 9.37
CA ASP A 90 2.07 2.64 8.14
C ASP A 90 3.51 2.11 8.22
N TRP A 91 3.93 1.40 7.17
CA TRP A 91 5.30 0.96 7.00
C TRP A 91 6.30 2.12 7.00
N TYR A 92 5.99 3.19 6.27
CA TYR A 92 6.70 4.46 6.27
C TYR A 92 5.79 5.60 6.71
N GLU A 93 6.36 6.70 7.16
CA GLU A 93 5.58 7.94 7.30
C GLU A 93 4.97 8.32 5.95
N LEU A 94 3.74 8.78 5.98
CA LEU A 94 3.08 9.24 4.76
C LEU A 94 3.85 10.40 4.13
N ASP A 95 3.96 10.36 2.82
CA ASP A 95 4.51 11.48 2.05
C ASP A 95 3.68 12.76 2.33
N PRO A 96 4.32 13.91 2.56
CA PRO A 96 3.62 15.18 2.72
C PRO A 96 2.63 15.51 1.60
N ALA A 97 2.89 15.06 0.37
CA ALA A 97 1.97 15.24 -0.76
C ALA A 97 0.66 14.47 -0.60
N VAL A 98 0.69 13.28 0.03
CA VAL A 98 -0.51 12.51 0.38
C VAL A 98 -1.34 13.29 1.40
N ILE A 99 -0.69 13.77 2.47
CA ILE A 99 -1.35 14.53 3.53
C ILE A 99 -1.97 15.81 2.96
N GLN A 100 -1.23 16.52 2.11
CA GLN A 100 -1.71 17.73 1.46
C GLN A 100 -2.91 17.47 0.54
N ALA A 101 -2.86 16.42 -0.27
CA ALA A 101 -3.96 16.07 -1.17
C ALA A 101 -5.23 15.73 -0.39
N PHE A 102 -5.11 14.92 0.67
CA PHE A 102 -6.23 14.57 1.54
C PHE A 102 -6.83 15.79 2.24
N THR A 103 -6.00 16.61 2.87
CA THR A 103 -6.48 17.79 3.62
C THR A 103 -6.99 18.92 2.71
N THR A 104 -6.56 18.95 1.45
CA THR A 104 -7.14 19.83 0.42
C THR A 104 -8.54 19.35 0.03
N ARG A 105 -8.74 18.05 -0.13
CA ARG A 105 -10.03 17.44 -0.44
C ARG A 105 -11.01 17.54 0.73
N PHE A 106 -10.50 17.44 1.98
CA PHE A 106 -11.27 17.43 3.23
C PHE A 106 -10.74 18.49 4.22
N PRO A 107 -11.04 19.78 4.00
CA PRO A 107 -10.50 20.86 4.81
C PRO A 107 -10.90 20.74 6.29
N GLY A 108 -9.94 21.01 7.19
CA GLY A 108 -10.16 20.94 8.64
C GLY A 108 -9.83 19.59 9.26
N LEU A 109 -9.74 18.51 8.47
CA LEU A 109 -9.15 17.26 8.95
C LEU A 109 -7.63 17.40 9.11
N LYS A 110 -7.07 16.63 10.02
CA LYS A 110 -5.65 16.62 10.35
C LYS A 110 -5.15 15.18 10.34
N ILE A 111 -4.02 14.95 9.69
CA ILE A 111 -3.36 13.65 9.74
C ILE A 111 -2.14 13.72 10.66
N LYS A 112 -2.07 12.78 11.61
CA LYS A 112 -0.87 12.44 12.34
C LYS A 112 -0.37 11.11 11.81
N THR A 113 0.87 11.05 11.31
CA THR A 113 1.44 9.85 10.73
C THR A 113 2.65 9.37 11.50
N GLN A 114 2.90 8.06 11.46
CA GLN A 114 4.10 7.43 12.00
C GLN A 114 4.44 6.19 11.18
N GLY A 115 5.73 6.06 10.82
CA GLY A 115 6.29 4.89 10.16
C GLY A 115 6.92 3.92 11.17
N PHE A 116 6.68 2.63 11.00
CA PHE A 116 7.19 1.58 11.89
C PHE A 116 8.01 0.52 11.17
N GLN A 117 8.05 0.54 9.85
CA GLN A 117 8.70 -0.49 9.04
C GLN A 117 8.28 -1.90 9.51
N GLN A 118 9.24 -2.81 9.69
CA GLN A 118 8.97 -4.20 10.07
C GLN A 118 8.28 -4.36 11.44
N ASN A 119 8.24 -3.30 12.25
CA ASN A 119 7.69 -3.35 13.61
C ASN A 119 6.23 -2.90 13.72
N LEU A 120 5.54 -2.62 12.59
CA LEU A 120 4.19 -2.05 12.60
C LEU A 120 3.20 -2.90 13.41
N SER A 121 3.12 -4.18 13.12
CA SER A 121 2.18 -5.08 13.83
C SER A 121 2.48 -5.15 15.33
N SER A 122 3.75 -5.27 15.70
CA SER A 122 4.18 -5.30 17.11
C SER A 122 3.86 -4.00 17.83
N ALA A 123 4.04 -2.85 17.15
CA ALA A 123 3.75 -1.54 17.72
C ALA A 123 2.26 -1.39 18.01
N ILE A 124 1.39 -1.79 17.08
CA ILE A 124 -0.06 -1.72 17.23
C ILE A 124 -0.53 -2.62 18.37
N ILE A 125 -0.08 -3.89 18.40
CA ILE A 125 -0.43 -4.82 19.48
C ILE A 125 0.02 -4.27 20.84
N THR A 126 1.25 -3.73 20.92
CA THR A 126 1.77 -3.15 22.16
C THR A 126 0.96 -1.92 22.59
N ALA A 127 0.63 -1.02 21.68
CA ALA A 127 -0.17 0.17 21.98
C ALA A 127 -1.54 -0.23 22.55
N GLN A 128 -2.18 -1.23 21.95
CA GLN A 128 -3.46 -1.76 22.40
C GLN A 128 -3.36 -2.36 23.82
N GLN A 129 -2.36 -3.21 24.06
CA GLN A 129 -2.14 -3.86 25.36
C GLN A 129 -1.81 -2.87 26.48
N THR A 130 -1.11 -1.79 26.15
CA THR A 130 -0.67 -0.78 27.14
C THR A 130 -1.64 0.38 27.28
N GLY A 131 -2.68 0.49 26.45
CA GLY A 131 -3.62 1.59 26.43
C GLY A 131 -2.97 2.93 26.04
N THR A 132 -1.83 2.89 25.32
CA THR A 132 -1.19 4.10 24.77
C THR A 132 -1.90 4.56 23.49
N GLU A 133 -1.44 5.66 22.90
CA GLU A 133 -2.00 6.11 21.62
C GLU A 133 -1.83 5.02 20.56
N ASN A 134 -2.92 4.72 19.86
CA ASN A 134 -2.97 3.74 18.79
C ASN A 134 -3.37 4.44 17.47
N SER A 135 -3.23 3.75 16.34
CA SER A 135 -3.68 4.25 15.05
C SER A 135 -5.20 4.22 14.93
N ASP A 136 -5.73 5.12 14.10
CA ASP A 136 -7.10 5.00 13.59
C ASP A 136 -7.15 4.16 12.31
N TYR A 137 -6.11 4.29 11.46
CA TYR A 137 -5.95 3.55 10.21
C TYR A 137 -4.55 2.94 10.14
N LEU A 138 -4.49 1.77 9.52
CA LEU A 138 -3.24 1.07 9.23
C LEU A 138 -3.31 0.40 7.86
N SER A 139 -2.17 0.33 7.19
CA SER A 139 -2.05 -0.41 5.94
C SER A 139 -0.91 -1.44 5.99
N GLY A 140 -1.01 -2.46 5.15
CA GLY A 140 0.02 -3.50 5.06
C GLY A 140 -0.33 -4.57 4.05
N SER A 141 0.65 -5.39 3.67
CA SER A 141 0.39 -6.61 2.91
C SER A 141 -0.44 -7.59 3.72
N LEU A 142 -1.02 -8.59 3.09
CA LEU A 142 -1.80 -9.62 3.80
C LEU A 142 -0.95 -10.29 4.90
N THR A 143 0.32 -10.60 4.60
CA THR A 143 1.28 -11.15 5.57
C THR A 143 1.44 -10.25 6.80
N SER A 144 1.63 -8.95 6.61
CA SER A 144 1.81 -8.01 7.74
C SER A 144 0.50 -7.69 8.47
N ALA A 145 -0.64 -7.72 7.79
CA ALA A 145 -1.95 -7.49 8.38
C ALA A 145 -2.51 -8.71 9.13
N THR A 146 -2.09 -9.92 8.77
CA THR A 146 -2.60 -11.16 9.35
C THR A 146 -2.51 -11.23 10.88
N PRO A 147 -1.37 -10.92 11.54
CA PRO A 147 -1.31 -11.00 13.00
C PRO A 147 -2.31 -10.04 13.67
N LEU A 148 -2.60 -8.91 13.06
CA LEU A 148 -3.58 -7.94 13.54
C LEU A 148 -5.00 -8.41 13.29
N TYR A 149 -5.25 -9.02 12.15
CA TYR A 149 -6.54 -9.61 11.81
C TYR A 149 -6.88 -10.78 12.74
N ASP A 150 -5.96 -11.70 12.94
CA ASP A 150 -6.12 -12.86 13.81
C ASP A 150 -6.32 -12.45 15.29
N ALA A 151 -5.74 -11.32 15.69
CA ALA A 151 -5.96 -10.72 17.01
C ALA A 151 -7.27 -9.93 17.14
N GLY A 152 -8.06 -9.79 16.06
CA GLY A 152 -9.32 -9.06 16.05
C GLY A 152 -9.17 -7.54 16.18
N LEU A 153 -8.04 -6.98 15.75
CA LEU A 153 -7.72 -5.57 15.91
C LEU A 153 -8.29 -4.66 14.81
N PHE A 154 -8.92 -5.26 13.80
CA PHE A 154 -9.63 -4.49 12.77
C PHE A 154 -11.11 -4.34 13.09
N GLU A 155 -11.64 -3.17 12.80
CA GLU A 155 -13.08 -2.92 12.81
C GLU A 155 -13.74 -3.74 11.70
N LYS A 156 -14.87 -4.35 12.03
CA LYS A 156 -15.68 -5.09 11.04
C LYS A 156 -16.50 -4.13 10.22
N ILE A 157 -16.00 -3.77 9.06
CA ILE A 157 -16.64 -2.83 8.13
C ILE A 157 -17.20 -3.62 6.96
N ASP A 158 -18.49 -3.41 6.69
CA ASP A 158 -19.09 -3.77 5.41
C ASP A 158 -18.83 -2.66 4.41
N TRP A 159 -17.79 -2.78 3.61
CA TRP A 159 -17.41 -1.77 2.63
C TRP A 159 -18.45 -1.56 1.54
N GLN A 160 -19.30 -2.54 1.29
CA GLN A 160 -20.39 -2.43 0.29
C GLN A 160 -21.46 -1.42 0.73
N GLN A 161 -21.62 -1.16 2.03
CA GLN A 161 -22.51 -0.11 2.52
C GLN A 161 -22.11 1.29 2.04
N TYR A 162 -20.83 1.48 1.67
CA TYR A 162 -20.30 2.71 1.09
C TYR A 162 -20.40 2.73 -0.44
N GLY A 163 -20.99 1.71 -1.06
CA GLY A 163 -21.22 1.62 -2.51
C GLY A 163 -20.07 0.95 -3.28
N LEU A 164 -19.10 0.35 -2.60
CA LEU A 164 -18.01 -0.37 -3.27
C LEU A 164 -18.53 -1.72 -3.80
N PRO A 165 -18.13 -2.14 -5.03
CA PRO A 165 -18.51 -3.42 -5.60
C PRO A 165 -18.00 -4.61 -4.79
N ALA A 166 -18.82 -5.66 -4.67
CA ALA A 166 -18.44 -6.90 -3.99
C ALA A 166 -17.21 -7.58 -4.61
N GLU A 167 -17.03 -7.41 -5.91
CA GLU A 167 -15.93 -7.95 -6.70
C GLU A 167 -14.55 -7.47 -6.24
N PHE A 168 -14.50 -6.34 -5.51
CA PHE A 168 -13.24 -5.82 -4.97
C PHE A 168 -12.71 -6.65 -3.79
N PHE A 169 -13.55 -7.44 -3.14
CA PHE A 169 -13.24 -8.14 -1.90
C PHE A 169 -13.03 -9.65 -2.08
N THR A 170 -12.50 -10.05 -3.24
CA THR A 170 -12.33 -11.48 -3.59
C THR A 170 -10.99 -12.08 -3.16
N VAL A 171 -10.01 -11.24 -2.79
CA VAL A 171 -8.61 -11.67 -2.59
C VAL A 171 -8.12 -11.61 -1.14
N GLY A 172 -8.84 -10.95 -0.25
CA GLY A 172 -8.47 -10.77 1.15
C GLY A 172 -9.66 -10.91 2.09
N PRO A 173 -9.44 -10.70 3.40
CA PRO A 173 -10.52 -10.59 4.37
C PRO A 173 -11.48 -9.45 3.98
N SER A 174 -12.78 -9.69 4.10
CA SER A 174 -13.82 -8.72 3.71
C SER A 174 -13.81 -7.44 4.54
N GLU A 175 -13.20 -7.47 5.72
CA GLU A 175 -13.04 -6.33 6.62
C GLU A 175 -11.91 -5.39 6.19
N LEU A 176 -11.01 -5.85 5.35
CA LEU A 176 -9.88 -5.08 4.84
C LEU A 176 -10.17 -4.55 3.45
N LEU A 177 -9.86 -3.27 3.24
CA LEU A 177 -10.01 -2.61 1.95
C LEU A 177 -8.73 -2.79 1.15
N PRO A 178 -8.76 -3.48 -0.01
CA PRO A 178 -7.60 -3.53 -0.89
C PRO A 178 -7.34 -2.14 -1.48
N ASP A 179 -6.11 -1.63 -1.34
CA ASP A 179 -5.78 -0.26 -1.74
C ASP A 179 -4.76 -0.18 -2.88
N SER A 180 -3.83 -1.12 -2.95
CA SER A 180 -2.81 -1.12 -4.00
C SER A 180 -2.20 -2.49 -4.22
N ILE A 181 -1.52 -2.64 -5.36
CA ILE A 181 -0.81 -3.85 -5.76
C ILE A 181 0.63 -3.52 -6.07
N ASN A 182 1.52 -4.43 -5.69
CA ASN A 182 2.93 -4.37 -5.98
C ASN A 182 3.45 -5.70 -6.53
N SER A 183 4.51 -5.62 -7.30
CA SER A 183 5.27 -6.78 -7.76
C SER A 183 6.75 -6.62 -7.40
N TRP A 184 7.42 -7.75 -7.22
CA TRP A 184 8.86 -7.76 -7.09
C TRP A 184 9.50 -7.51 -8.45
N LEU A 185 10.45 -6.56 -8.50
CA LEU A 185 11.11 -6.09 -9.71
C LEU A 185 12.63 -6.21 -9.56
N ILE A 186 13.31 -6.28 -10.68
CA ILE A 186 14.73 -6.04 -10.75
C ILE A 186 14.95 -4.56 -11.02
N ASN A 187 15.70 -3.90 -10.15
CA ASN A 187 16.13 -2.52 -10.32
C ASN A 187 17.57 -2.52 -10.81
N TYR A 188 17.91 -1.66 -11.78
CA TYR A 188 19.28 -1.64 -12.29
C TYR A 188 19.75 -0.24 -12.70
N ASN A 189 21.06 -0.03 -12.60
CA ASN A 189 21.72 1.20 -12.99
C ASN A 189 22.08 1.17 -14.48
N THR A 190 21.41 1.97 -15.30
CA THR A 190 21.53 1.98 -16.76
C THR A 190 22.89 2.49 -17.27
N THR A 191 23.63 3.21 -16.42
CA THR A 191 25.00 3.65 -16.74
C THR A 191 26.03 2.54 -16.61
N LYS A 192 25.68 1.44 -15.93
CA LYS A 192 26.57 0.30 -15.65
C LYS A 192 26.18 -0.97 -16.41
N VAL A 193 24.87 -1.18 -16.63
CA VAL A 193 24.34 -2.30 -17.38
C VAL A 193 23.22 -1.81 -18.30
N THR A 194 23.26 -2.21 -19.56
CA THR A 194 22.29 -1.73 -20.58
C THR A 194 20.98 -2.53 -20.57
N SER A 195 21.02 -3.73 -20.03
CA SER A 195 19.87 -4.62 -19.88
C SER A 195 20.13 -5.66 -18.81
N VAL A 196 19.07 -6.22 -18.26
CA VAL A 196 19.12 -7.27 -17.23
C VAL A 196 18.22 -8.43 -17.61
N PRO A 197 18.52 -9.66 -17.17
CA PRO A 197 17.66 -10.82 -17.39
C PRO A 197 16.26 -10.65 -16.78
N SER A 198 15.29 -11.35 -17.34
CA SER A 198 13.92 -11.43 -16.85
C SER A 198 13.60 -12.73 -16.11
N THR A 199 14.59 -13.61 -15.92
CA THR A 199 14.45 -14.86 -15.14
C THR A 199 15.50 -14.95 -14.07
N TYR A 200 15.18 -15.60 -12.95
CA TYR A 200 16.12 -15.77 -11.84
C TYR A 200 17.35 -16.59 -12.23
N ASP A 201 17.15 -17.65 -13.00
CA ASP A 201 18.23 -18.60 -13.36
C ASP A 201 19.32 -17.93 -14.21
N ASP A 202 18.97 -16.94 -15.02
CA ASP A 202 19.92 -16.21 -15.85
C ASP A 202 20.92 -15.37 -15.03
N TYR A 203 20.57 -15.01 -13.78
CA TYR A 203 21.48 -14.31 -12.87
C TYR A 203 22.55 -15.19 -12.24
N LEU A 204 22.45 -16.52 -12.43
CA LEU A 204 23.50 -17.45 -12.02
C LEU A 204 24.68 -17.46 -12.97
N ALA A 205 24.58 -16.85 -14.15
CA ALA A 205 25.67 -16.74 -15.11
C ALA A 205 26.86 -15.93 -14.54
N ALA A 206 28.05 -16.26 -14.99
CA ALA A 206 29.31 -15.66 -14.52
C ALA A 206 29.34 -14.12 -14.67
N ASP A 207 28.65 -13.59 -15.67
CA ASP A 207 28.58 -12.15 -15.96
C ASP A 207 27.91 -11.35 -14.83
N TRP A 208 27.11 -11.99 -13.99
CA TRP A 208 26.41 -11.34 -12.87
C TRP A 208 27.13 -11.50 -11.54
N LYS A 209 28.22 -12.26 -11.51
CA LYS A 209 28.98 -12.49 -10.29
C LYS A 209 29.48 -11.19 -9.71
N GLY A 210 29.13 -10.94 -8.45
CA GLY A 210 29.50 -9.75 -7.70
C GLY A 210 28.75 -8.47 -8.06
N LYS A 211 27.76 -8.52 -8.96
CA LYS A 211 26.98 -7.35 -9.40
C LYS A 211 25.62 -7.21 -8.72
N LEU A 212 25.23 -8.18 -7.91
CA LEU A 212 23.89 -8.27 -7.36
C LEU A 212 23.86 -7.77 -5.92
N ALA A 213 22.83 -7.01 -5.58
CA ALA A 213 22.47 -6.65 -4.21
C ALA A 213 20.99 -6.95 -3.93
N MET A 214 20.66 -7.03 -2.64
CA MET A 214 19.32 -7.23 -2.16
C MET A 214 19.20 -6.72 -0.72
N ALA A 215 18.05 -6.20 -0.32
CA ALA A 215 17.78 -5.90 1.08
C ALA A 215 17.76 -7.19 1.91
N GLY A 216 18.48 -7.18 3.02
CA GLY A 216 18.68 -8.36 3.87
C GLY A 216 17.41 -8.98 4.43
N TYR A 217 16.31 -8.22 4.50
CA TYR A 217 15.00 -8.65 5.03
C TYR A 217 14.00 -9.12 3.96
N ASN A 218 14.43 -9.30 2.71
CA ASN A 218 13.51 -9.50 1.58
C ASN A 218 13.43 -10.96 1.08
N GLY A 219 13.40 -11.96 1.97
CA GLY A 219 13.14 -13.36 1.59
C GLY A 219 11.86 -13.53 0.77
N GLN A 220 10.85 -12.71 1.05
CA GLN A 220 9.60 -12.67 0.29
C GLN A 220 9.78 -12.37 -1.22
N PHE A 221 10.92 -11.81 -1.66
CA PHE A 221 11.25 -11.63 -3.07
C PHE A 221 11.20 -12.93 -3.87
N PHE A 222 11.48 -14.06 -3.23
CA PHE A 222 11.51 -15.36 -3.88
C PHE A 222 10.20 -16.15 -3.75
N THR A 223 9.19 -15.63 -3.06
CA THR A 223 7.95 -16.38 -2.80
C THR A 223 7.20 -16.76 -4.07
N GLY A 224 7.11 -15.84 -5.05
CA GLY A 224 6.49 -16.14 -6.35
C GLY A 224 7.18 -17.29 -7.06
N TYR A 225 8.50 -17.29 -7.07
CA TYR A 225 9.28 -18.41 -7.62
C TYR A 225 9.02 -19.72 -6.85
N GLY A 226 8.94 -19.64 -5.53
CA GLY A 226 8.62 -20.77 -4.67
C GLY A 226 7.22 -21.33 -4.90
N MET A 227 6.23 -20.48 -5.12
CA MET A 227 4.86 -20.89 -5.46
C MET A 227 4.80 -21.71 -6.75
N VAL A 228 5.56 -21.30 -7.75
CA VAL A 228 5.57 -21.96 -9.08
C VAL A 228 6.45 -23.19 -9.10
N ASN A 229 7.63 -23.13 -8.50
CA ASN A 229 8.69 -24.11 -8.65
C ASN A 229 8.89 -25.04 -7.45
N GLY A 230 8.29 -24.70 -6.31
CA GLY A 230 8.43 -25.42 -5.05
C GLY A 230 9.60 -24.94 -4.18
N THR A 231 9.51 -25.23 -2.88
CA THR A 231 10.47 -24.79 -1.85
C THR A 231 11.91 -25.22 -2.13
N ASP A 232 12.12 -26.49 -2.50
CA ASP A 232 13.49 -27.02 -2.72
C ASP A 232 14.23 -26.27 -3.83
N LYS A 233 13.54 -25.98 -4.93
CA LYS A 233 14.13 -25.21 -6.03
C LYS A 233 14.37 -23.75 -5.64
N MET A 234 13.46 -23.14 -4.88
CA MET A 234 13.64 -21.80 -4.36
C MET A 234 14.87 -21.71 -3.44
N GLN A 235 15.01 -22.62 -2.49
CA GLN A 235 16.15 -22.67 -1.58
C GLN A 235 17.47 -22.90 -2.33
N LYS A 236 17.44 -23.78 -3.34
CA LYS A 236 18.61 -24.00 -4.21
C LYS A 236 18.97 -22.73 -4.99
N LEU A 237 18.01 -22.05 -5.59
CA LEU A 237 18.24 -20.80 -6.31
C LEU A 237 18.89 -19.75 -5.39
N ILE A 238 18.37 -19.55 -4.17
CA ILE A 238 18.93 -18.60 -3.21
C ILE A 238 20.37 -18.96 -2.85
N THR A 239 20.63 -20.24 -2.64
CA THR A 239 22.00 -20.75 -2.35
C THR A 239 22.95 -20.45 -3.51
N ASP A 240 22.52 -20.71 -4.74
CA ASP A 240 23.32 -20.48 -5.93
C ASP A 240 23.56 -18.98 -6.18
N LEU A 241 22.56 -18.12 -5.96
CA LEU A 241 22.69 -16.67 -6.02
C LEU A 241 23.68 -16.14 -4.97
N LYS A 242 23.68 -16.66 -3.75
CA LYS A 242 24.69 -16.33 -2.73
C LYS A 242 26.10 -16.72 -3.19
N ALA A 243 26.25 -17.84 -3.87
CA ALA A 243 27.54 -18.27 -4.43
C ALA A 243 28.03 -17.35 -5.58
N THR A 244 27.15 -16.55 -6.18
CA THR A 244 27.52 -15.48 -7.12
C THR A 244 27.96 -14.18 -6.44
N ASN A 245 28.14 -14.15 -5.12
CA ASN A 245 28.38 -12.96 -4.31
C ASN A 245 27.23 -11.96 -4.33
N LEU A 246 25.98 -12.43 -4.20
CA LEU A 246 24.84 -11.58 -3.87
C LEU A 246 25.12 -10.87 -2.54
N THR A 247 25.07 -9.56 -2.54
CA THR A 247 25.28 -8.74 -1.35
C THR A 247 23.93 -8.51 -0.65
N LEU A 248 23.81 -9.00 0.58
CA LEU A 248 22.70 -8.65 1.47
C LEU A 248 23.10 -7.40 2.27
N THR A 249 22.25 -6.38 2.29
CA THR A 249 22.54 -5.07 2.90
C THR A 249 21.26 -4.39 3.37
N ASP A 250 21.40 -3.50 4.36
CA ASP A 250 20.29 -2.63 4.81
C ASP A 250 20.14 -1.38 3.93
N ASP A 251 21.10 -1.11 3.05
CA ASP A 251 21.09 0.04 2.13
C ASP A 251 21.43 -0.40 0.70
N PRO A 252 20.53 -1.15 0.03
CA PRO A 252 20.74 -1.59 -1.35
C PRO A 252 20.64 -0.43 -2.35
N ASP A 253 19.87 0.63 -2.03
CA ASP A 253 19.65 1.78 -2.92
C ASP A 253 20.93 2.58 -3.14
N THR A 254 21.76 2.75 -2.12
CA THR A 254 23.06 3.39 -2.26
C THR A 254 23.99 2.58 -3.16
N LEU A 255 24.04 1.25 -3.00
CA LEU A 255 24.87 0.39 -3.85
C LEU A 255 24.40 0.42 -5.31
N LEU A 256 23.08 0.48 -5.54
CA LEU A 256 22.50 0.60 -6.87
C LEU A 256 22.83 1.94 -7.51
N SER A 257 22.60 3.05 -6.81
CA SER A 257 22.78 4.41 -7.32
C SER A 257 24.23 4.75 -7.62
N THR A 258 25.16 4.29 -6.79
CA THR A 258 26.62 4.43 -7.04
C THR A 258 27.10 3.50 -8.17
N GLY A 259 26.38 2.44 -8.42
CA GLY A 259 26.74 1.40 -9.38
C GLY A 259 27.77 0.41 -8.86
N ASP A 260 28.05 0.40 -7.55
CA ASP A 260 28.89 -0.62 -6.90
C ASP A 260 28.26 -2.01 -7.02
N LYS A 261 26.94 -2.07 -6.93
CA LYS A 261 26.10 -3.20 -7.26
C LYS A 261 25.04 -2.73 -8.26
N PRO A 262 25.29 -2.86 -9.55
CA PRO A 262 24.43 -2.25 -10.56
C PRO A 262 23.07 -2.93 -10.74
N VAL A 263 22.79 -4.03 -10.03
CA VAL A 263 21.52 -4.75 -10.08
C VAL A 263 21.05 -5.05 -8.67
N MET A 264 19.81 -4.70 -8.39
CA MET A 264 19.16 -4.92 -7.10
C MET A 264 17.92 -5.80 -7.28
N PHE A 265 17.86 -6.89 -6.53
CA PHE A 265 16.64 -7.66 -6.33
C PHE A 265 15.80 -6.95 -5.28
N GLY A 266 14.68 -6.38 -5.68
CA GLY A 266 13.86 -5.56 -4.79
C GLY A 266 12.47 -5.31 -5.33
N GLY A 267 11.70 -4.56 -4.57
CA GLY A 267 10.37 -4.11 -4.97
C GLY A 267 10.45 -2.79 -5.75
N GLN A 268 9.90 -1.78 -5.13
CA GLN A 268 9.78 -0.45 -5.71
C GLN A 268 11.11 0.29 -5.67
N LEU A 269 11.35 1.16 -6.66
CA LEU A 269 12.34 2.21 -6.54
C LEU A 269 11.75 3.35 -5.72
N TYR A 270 12.30 3.58 -4.53
CA TYR A 270 11.89 4.70 -3.67
C TYR A 270 12.49 6.04 -4.10
N ASN A 271 13.61 6.00 -4.84
CA ASN A 271 14.29 7.18 -5.35
C ASN A 271 14.49 7.06 -6.87
N PRO A 272 13.47 7.35 -7.68
CA PRO A 272 13.61 7.28 -9.13
C PRO A 272 14.68 8.28 -9.61
N SER A 273 15.58 7.80 -10.46
CA SER A 273 16.63 8.60 -11.09
C SER A 273 16.65 8.27 -12.57
N PRO A 274 17.02 9.21 -13.46
CA PRO A 274 17.18 8.94 -14.90
C PRO A 274 18.15 7.79 -15.21
N ASP A 275 19.07 7.54 -14.29
CA ASP A 275 20.08 6.50 -14.44
C ASP A 275 19.62 5.12 -13.90
N LEU A 276 18.40 5.03 -13.38
CA LEU A 276 17.83 3.81 -12.84
C LEU A 276 16.64 3.35 -13.68
N ALA A 277 16.56 2.04 -13.89
CA ALA A 277 15.44 1.42 -14.56
C ALA A 277 14.98 0.17 -13.81
N VAL A 278 13.80 -0.32 -14.15
CA VAL A 278 13.20 -1.52 -13.56
C VAL A 278 12.88 -2.52 -14.66
N GLN A 279 12.94 -3.80 -14.30
CA GLN A 279 12.60 -4.93 -15.16
C GLN A 279 11.72 -5.91 -14.38
N PRO A 280 10.55 -6.29 -14.90
CA PRO A 280 9.80 -7.40 -14.34
C PRO A 280 10.61 -8.69 -14.37
N ILE A 281 10.48 -9.50 -13.31
CA ILE A 281 11.08 -10.82 -13.27
C ILE A 281 9.99 -11.89 -13.39
N LYS A 282 10.22 -12.86 -14.27
CA LYS A 282 9.33 -14.01 -14.41
C LYS A 282 9.28 -14.76 -13.07
N ASP A 283 8.11 -15.21 -12.69
CA ASP A 283 7.87 -15.88 -11.42
C ASP A 283 8.18 -14.97 -10.18
N GLY A 284 8.22 -13.65 -10.36
CA GLY A 284 8.24 -12.68 -9.28
C GLY A 284 6.92 -12.67 -8.51
N GLY A 285 6.98 -12.58 -7.19
CA GLY A 285 5.80 -12.52 -6.36
C GLY A 285 5.05 -11.20 -6.54
N VAL A 286 3.74 -11.26 -6.38
CA VAL A 286 2.85 -10.09 -6.36
C VAL A 286 2.11 -10.08 -5.03
N TRP A 287 2.04 -8.92 -4.40
CA TRP A 287 1.30 -8.76 -3.15
C TRP A 287 0.36 -7.57 -3.21
N ILE A 288 -0.70 -7.66 -2.42
CA ILE A 288 -1.73 -6.65 -2.30
C ILE A 288 -1.53 -5.93 -0.97
N GLN A 289 -1.60 -4.60 -0.99
CA GLN A 289 -1.75 -3.79 0.21
C GLN A 289 -3.21 -3.68 0.57
N PHE A 290 -3.48 -3.77 1.85
CA PHE A 290 -4.81 -3.62 2.42
C PHE A 290 -4.78 -2.49 3.45
N GLY A 291 -5.83 -1.70 3.44
CA GLY A 291 -6.13 -0.74 4.49
C GLY A 291 -7.18 -1.25 5.44
N GLY A 292 -7.06 -0.93 6.71
CA GLY A 292 -8.04 -1.30 7.71
C GLY A 292 -8.21 -0.22 8.77
N VAL A 293 -9.40 -0.13 9.32
CA VAL A 293 -9.72 0.72 10.47
C VAL A 293 -9.44 -0.06 11.74
N ASN A 294 -8.70 0.53 12.66
CA ASN A 294 -8.45 -0.09 13.95
C ASN A 294 -9.76 -0.19 14.75
N SER A 295 -10.03 -1.33 15.39
CA SER A 295 -11.24 -1.53 16.20
C SER A 295 -11.35 -0.51 17.36
N GLU A 296 -10.23 0.01 17.86
CA GLU A 296 -10.17 1.04 18.91
C GLU A 296 -9.87 2.45 18.36
N ALA A 297 -10.07 2.67 17.06
CA ALA A 297 -9.88 3.97 16.45
C ALA A 297 -10.71 5.04 17.15
N LYS A 298 -10.09 6.18 17.44
CA LYS A 298 -10.75 7.35 18.02
C LYS A 298 -11.57 8.12 16.98
N ASN A 299 -11.16 8.04 15.71
CA ASN A 299 -11.85 8.66 14.59
C ASN A 299 -12.11 7.63 13.48
N LYS A 300 -13.03 6.68 13.75
CA LYS A 300 -13.38 5.60 12.80
C LYS A 300 -13.91 6.15 11.47
N ALA A 301 -14.73 7.18 11.52
CA ALA A 301 -15.25 7.83 10.30
C ALA A 301 -14.12 8.44 9.47
N GLY A 302 -13.16 9.10 10.11
CA GLY A 302 -11.98 9.67 9.44
C GLY A 302 -11.08 8.60 8.85
N ALA A 303 -10.86 7.49 9.56
CA ALA A 303 -10.08 6.37 9.07
C ALA A 303 -10.75 5.68 7.86
N THR A 304 -12.06 5.48 7.93
CA THR A 304 -12.85 4.92 6.81
C THR A 304 -12.84 5.85 5.59
N LEU A 305 -13.01 7.16 5.82
CA LEU A 305 -12.91 8.19 4.80
C LEU A 305 -11.54 8.15 4.09
N TYR A 306 -10.46 8.11 4.89
CA TYR A 306 -9.10 8.04 4.36
C TYR A 306 -8.88 6.78 3.54
N ALA A 307 -9.32 5.63 4.05
CA ALA A 307 -9.17 4.34 3.35
C ALA A 307 -9.80 4.37 1.94
N ILE A 308 -11.07 4.79 1.85
CA ILE A 308 -11.79 4.83 0.57
C ILE A 308 -11.18 5.89 -0.37
N TRP A 309 -10.86 7.08 0.14
CA TRP A 309 -10.23 8.13 -0.64
C TRP A 309 -8.88 7.69 -1.20
N ASN A 310 -8.02 7.12 -0.35
CA ASN A 310 -6.68 6.70 -0.76
C ASN A 310 -6.71 5.63 -1.85
N ALA A 311 -7.68 4.71 -1.75
CA ALA A 311 -7.79 3.58 -2.68
C ALA A 311 -8.52 3.95 -3.99
N TYR A 312 -9.48 4.90 -3.98
CA TYR A 312 -10.44 5.02 -5.08
C TYR A 312 -10.80 6.44 -5.53
N ASP A 313 -10.36 7.51 -4.85
CA ASP A 313 -10.67 8.88 -5.32
C ASP A 313 -10.02 9.14 -6.68
N PRO A 314 -10.78 9.49 -7.73
CA PRO A 314 -10.26 9.57 -9.10
C PRO A 314 -9.19 10.64 -9.28
N ASP A 315 -9.30 11.77 -8.58
CA ASP A 315 -8.31 12.85 -8.68
C ASP A 315 -7.00 12.44 -8.01
N TRP A 316 -7.10 11.80 -6.85
CA TRP A 316 -5.95 11.26 -6.13
C TRP A 316 -5.27 10.12 -6.91
N ILE A 317 -6.05 9.18 -7.44
CA ILE A 317 -5.54 8.06 -8.23
C ILE A 317 -4.86 8.57 -9.50
N THR A 318 -5.47 9.51 -10.23
CA THR A 318 -4.85 10.11 -11.42
C THR A 318 -3.50 10.75 -11.07
N LYS A 319 -3.43 11.45 -9.95
CA LYS A 319 -2.16 12.02 -9.48
C LYS A 319 -1.13 10.93 -9.18
N ARG A 320 -1.50 9.85 -8.49
CA ARG A 320 -0.59 8.71 -8.22
C ARG A 320 -0.09 8.04 -9.50
N LEU A 321 -0.93 7.91 -10.52
CA LEU A 321 -0.57 7.27 -11.78
C LEU A 321 0.36 8.13 -12.65
N THR A 322 0.31 9.45 -12.52
CA THR A 322 1.02 10.38 -13.40
C THR A 322 2.22 11.06 -12.75
N ASP A 323 2.25 11.17 -11.43
CA ASP A 323 3.36 11.78 -10.68
C ASP A 323 4.42 10.73 -10.34
N THR A 324 5.55 10.77 -11.04
CA THR A 324 6.65 9.82 -10.86
C THR A 324 7.37 9.92 -9.50
N ASN A 325 7.10 10.95 -8.72
CA ASN A 325 7.65 11.10 -7.36
C ASN A 325 6.76 10.46 -6.28
N LEU A 326 5.54 10.07 -6.63
CA LEU A 326 4.65 9.35 -5.72
C LEU A 326 4.91 7.84 -5.79
N SER A 327 4.30 7.11 -4.87
CA SER A 327 4.45 5.67 -4.74
C SER A 327 4.35 4.92 -6.08
N SER A 328 5.24 3.98 -6.31
CA SER A 328 5.19 3.05 -7.44
C SER A 328 4.15 1.94 -7.28
N SER A 329 3.41 1.90 -6.17
CA SER A 329 2.31 0.96 -5.96
C SER A 329 1.17 1.25 -6.91
N VAL A 330 0.77 0.26 -7.68
CA VAL A 330 -0.39 0.37 -8.57
C VAL A 330 -1.65 0.40 -7.72
N PRO A 331 -2.55 1.40 -7.91
CA PRO A 331 -3.83 1.39 -7.24
C PRO A 331 -4.59 0.07 -7.46
N PHE A 332 -5.32 -0.36 -6.42
CA PHE A 332 -5.93 -1.69 -6.46
C PHE A 332 -6.96 -1.83 -7.58
N PRO A 333 -7.19 -3.06 -8.00
CA PRO A 333 -7.74 -3.53 -9.24
C PRO A 333 -9.22 -3.31 -9.47
N GLY A 334 -9.90 -2.55 -8.76
CA GLY A 334 -11.22 -2.10 -9.15
C GLY A 334 -11.20 -1.07 -10.28
N LEU A 335 -10.02 -0.54 -10.60
CA LEU A 335 -9.88 0.57 -11.53
C LEU A 335 -10.11 0.17 -12.99
N PRO A 336 -10.85 1.00 -13.78
CA PRO A 336 -11.01 0.80 -15.20
C PRO A 336 -9.68 0.77 -15.95
N SER A 337 -9.60 -0.01 -17.04
CA SER A 337 -8.44 -0.08 -17.93
C SER A 337 -8.01 1.29 -18.41
N THR A 338 -8.94 2.15 -18.80
CA THR A 338 -8.70 3.50 -19.31
C THR A 338 -8.01 4.40 -18.30
N MET A 339 -8.19 4.17 -16.99
CA MET A 339 -7.47 4.91 -15.97
C MET A 339 -6.03 4.40 -15.84
N LEU A 340 -5.82 3.09 -15.85
CA LEU A 340 -4.48 2.50 -15.80
C LEU A 340 -3.65 2.80 -17.05
N ASP A 341 -4.29 3.01 -18.20
CA ASP A 341 -3.61 3.44 -19.44
C ASP A 341 -2.95 4.83 -19.31
N GLN A 342 -3.33 5.62 -18.31
CA GLN A 342 -2.68 6.90 -17.98
C GLN A 342 -1.37 6.73 -17.20
N ALA A 343 -1.08 5.54 -16.70
CA ALA A 343 0.12 5.28 -15.91
C ALA A 343 1.39 5.60 -16.72
N ALA A 344 2.36 6.20 -16.07
CA ALA A 344 3.65 6.59 -16.65
C ALA A 344 4.84 6.03 -15.86
N GLY A 345 6.00 5.96 -16.50
CA GLY A 345 7.26 5.60 -15.85
C GLY A 345 7.20 4.26 -15.09
N LEU A 346 7.64 4.26 -13.85
CA LEU A 346 7.69 3.09 -12.99
C LEU A 346 6.30 2.49 -12.71
N MET A 347 5.27 3.32 -12.63
CA MET A 347 3.89 2.87 -12.43
C MET A 347 3.43 1.98 -13.59
N LYS A 348 3.78 2.33 -14.83
CA LYS A 348 3.46 1.51 -16.02
C LYS A 348 4.14 0.15 -15.96
N VAL A 349 5.43 0.12 -15.63
CA VAL A 349 6.20 -1.14 -15.51
C VAL A 349 5.63 -2.02 -14.40
N ASN A 350 5.28 -1.41 -13.27
CA ASN A 350 4.69 -2.12 -12.13
C ASN A 350 3.33 -2.72 -12.50
N ALA A 351 2.46 -1.97 -13.20
CA ALA A 351 1.17 -2.45 -13.68
C ALA A 351 1.33 -3.63 -14.65
N ASP A 352 2.25 -3.55 -15.60
CA ASP A 352 2.52 -4.61 -16.57
C ASP A 352 3.04 -5.88 -15.87
N ALA A 353 3.96 -5.74 -14.88
CA ALA A 353 4.47 -6.85 -14.09
C ALA A 353 3.37 -7.50 -13.23
N MET A 354 2.52 -6.69 -12.63
CA MET A 354 1.37 -7.14 -11.84
C MET A 354 0.44 -8.00 -12.70
N TYR A 355 0.06 -7.54 -13.87
CA TYR A 355 -0.84 -8.30 -14.76
C TYR A 355 -0.19 -9.59 -15.26
N ALA A 356 1.11 -9.61 -15.53
CA ALA A 356 1.85 -10.82 -15.85
C ALA A 356 1.85 -11.81 -14.67
N GLY A 357 2.10 -11.34 -13.45
CA GLY A 357 2.03 -12.15 -12.23
C GLY A 357 0.64 -12.71 -11.96
N ALA A 358 -0.40 -11.90 -12.15
CA ALA A 358 -1.79 -12.32 -12.03
C ALA A 358 -2.13 -13.49 -12.94
N ALA A 359 -1.65 -13.49 -14.17
CA ALA A 359 -1.89 -14.54 -15.13
C ALA A 359 -1.24 -15.88 -14.75
N THR A 360 -0.21 -15.88 -13.91
CA THR A 360 0.56 -17.07 -13.50
C THR A 360 0.21 -17.57 -12.10
N GLY A 361 -0.70 -16.89 -11.37
CA GLY A 361 -1.14 -17.31 -10.04
C GLY A 361 -0.13 -17.08 -8.90
N GLN A 362 0.82 -16.18 -9.09
CA GLN A 362 1.90 -15.88 -8.14
C GLN A 362 1.50 -14.81 -7.12
N TRP A 363 0.27 -14.86 -6.62
CA TRP A 363 -0.30 -13.86 -5.74
C TRP A 363 -0.39 -14.36 -4.31
N GLU A 364 -0.14 -13.46 -3.38
CA GLU A 364 -0.55 -13.63 -1.99
C GLU A 364 -2.08 -13.48 -1.89
N THR A 365 -2.75 -14.52 -1.38
CA THR A 365 -4.20 -14.54 -1.13
C THR A 365 -4.51 -15.15 0.23
N THR A 366 -5.72 -14.93 0.73
CA THR A 366 -6.18 -15.63 1.96
C THR A 366 -6.09 -17.15 1.82
N ALA A 367 -6.34 -17.69 0.63
CA ALA A 367 -6.35 -19.14 0.40
C ALA A 367 -4.95 -19.77 0.42
N ASN A 368 -3.90 -19.04 0.05
CA ASN A 368 -2.52 -19.54 0.01
C ASN A 368 -1.61 -18.88 1.06
N ARG A 369 -2.16 -18.11 1.99
CA ARG A 369 -1.44 -17.32 3.00
C ARG A 369 -0.42 -18.14 3.77
N ASP A 370 -0.82 -19.30 4.26
CA ASP A 370 0.07 -20.14 5.08
C ASP A 370 1.24 -20.69 4.27
N GLN A 371 1.00 -21.07 3.02
CA GLN A 371 2.05 -21.49 2.09
C GLN A 371 2.97 -20.31 1.77
N TRP A 372 2.42 -19.12 1.56
CA TRP A 372 3.19 -17.91 1.28
C TRP A 372 4.11 -17.55 2.45
N ASN A 373 3.60 -17.55 3.68
CA ASN A 373 4.37 -17.32 4.90
C ASN A 373 5.45 -18.39 5.12
N GLN A 374 5.15 -19.66 4.82
CA GLN A 374 6.13 -20.72 4.92
C GLN A 374 7.27 -20.50 3.90
N LEU A 375 6.96 -20.08 2.68
CA LEU A 375 7.99 -19.78 1.66
C LEU A 375 8.90 -18.61 2.08
N ILE A 376 8.36 -17.57 2.73
CA ILE A 376 9.17 -16.49 3.31
C ILE A 376 10.15 -17.06 4.35
N ALA A 377 9.66 -17.83 5.30
CA ALA A 377 10.48 -18.42 6.35
C ALA A 377 11.55 -19.37 5.80
N ASP A 378 11.22 -20.14 4.78
CA ASP A 378 12.14 -21.05 4.09
C ASP A 378 13.22 -20.29 3.31
N ALA A 379 12.86 -19.18 2.66
CA ALA A 379 13.79 -18.30 1.98
C ALA A 379 14.75 -17.65 2.97
N ASP A 380 14.24 -17.06 4.05
CA ASP A 380 15.02 -16.41 5.10
C ASP A 380 16.01 -17.39 5.76
N THR A 381 15.57 -18.64 5.98
CA THR A 381 16.43 -19.69 6.52
C THR A 381 17.69 -19.92 5.70
N VAL A 382 17.61 -19.82 4.36
CA VAL A 382 18.76 -19.98 3.46
C VAL A 382 19.54 -18.68 3.31
N MET A 383 18.84 -17.54 3.29
CA MET A 383 19.47 -16.22 3.14
C MET A 383 20.42 -15.89 4.28
N TYR A 384 20.07 -16.24 5.53
CA TYR A 384 20.83 -15.87 6.73
C TYR A 384 21.80 -16.95 7.24
N LYS A 385 21.84 -18.11 6.61
CA LYS A 385 22.90 -19.12 6.86
C LYS A 385 24.14 -18.83 6.05
#